data_d0c761983330d01726527920a73d18f7
#
_entry.id   d0c761983330d01726527920a73d18f7
#
_cell.length_a   1.000
_cell.length_b   1.000
_cell.length_c   1.000
_cell.angle_alpha   90.00
_cell.angle_beta   90.00
_cell.angle_gamma   90.00
#
_symmetry.space_group_name_H-M   'P 1'
#
loop_
_entity.id
_entity.type
_entity.pdbx_description
1 polymer ?
#
loop_
_entity_poly.entity_id
_entity_poly.type
_entity_poly.pdbx_seq_one_letter_code
_entity_poly.pdbx_strand_id
1 'polypeptide(L)'
;MNNGSRNPRDLLACSTAIDLLICPQGLYTKPKLEFTSISIDRITEFQEPFMIEFKNRVLFVGFGAVARCSIPVLMDHVKIPTKNITIMDFDSNDEALRPWIEKGITFVKNRVTRENMGTLLGQYVSKGDVIIDLAWNIDCCEILTWCHEHGVLYINTSVEVWDPYENAEKLHPTERTLYHRHMKLRKLIASWKQPSVTAVLEHGANPGLISHFTKHGLLDIASHALADKLFKGAQAELIAEHAKKQEFNHLAHQLGVKVIHCSERDTQITDQPKLVNEFLNTWSVEGFREEGTTTAEMGWGTHEKELPAFAYEHKEGPKSQICLARMGINTYVNSWVPNYSIVGMVVRHGEAFSITEKLTVREGGKAIYRPTVHYAYCPCDAAIASLNELKSNRYNLQPKIRIMTDEITSGEDILGSLIMGHPYKSWWCGSDLSIEESRRKVPHQNATTLQVAISVVAAFMWMIENPEKGVMLPDDLPHDFVLKISKPYLGKFISVASDWTPIRDYANAFNGYNKPEQDLSDPWQFKNFLINDGD
;
A
#
# COMPACT_ATOMS: atom_id res chain seq x y z
N MET A 1 38.18 -24.10 -54.15
CA MET A 1 38.37 -25.54 -54.40
C MET A 1 37.97 -26.32 -53.16
N ASN A 2 37.03 -27.23 -53.35
CA ASN A 2 36.53 -28.32 -52.49
C ASN A 2 35.96 -27.99 -51.10
N ASN A 3 34.72 -27.94 -50.99
CA ASN A 3 33.67 -28.97 -50.67
C ASN A 3 34.04 -29.97 -49.56
N GLY A 4 33.18 -29.98 -48.52
CA GLY A 4 33.11 -31.06 -47.54
C GLY A 4 32.00 -30.82 -46.54
N SER A 5 30.77 -31.13 -46.95
CA SER A 5 29.59 -31.31 -46.12
C SER A 5 29.71 -32.48 -45.14
N ARG A 6 29.25 -32.34 -43.90
CA ARG A 6 28.67 -33.48 -43.16
C ARG A 6 27.63 -32.99 -42.13
N ASN A 7 26.55 -33.70 -42.15
CA ASN A 7 25.31 -33.53 -41.43
C ASN A 7 25.36 -34.12 -39.99
N PRO A 8 24.37 -33.89 -39.15
CA PRO A 8 24.43 -34.04 -37.69
C PRO A 8 23.93 -35.40 -37.23
N ARG A 9 24.46 -35.82 -36.11
CA ARG A 9 23.95 -36.77 -35.08
C ARG A 9 25.15 -37.40 -34.41
N ASP A 10 25.31 -37.09 -33.11
CA ASP A 10 25.37 -38.16 -32.10
C ASP A 10 25.60 -37.54 -30.72
N LEU A 11 24.74 -37.96 -29.85
CA LEU A 11 24.79 -37.80 -28.40
C LEU A 11 25.97 -38.57 -27.83
N LEU A 12 26.62 -38.07 -26.78
CA LEU A 12 26.78 -38.78 -25.51
C LEU A 12 27.88 -38.12 -24.64
N ALA A 13 27.45 -37.81 -23.43
CA ALA A 13 28.17 -37.87 -22.16
C ALA A 13 29.63 -37.41 -22.08
N CYS A 14 29.84 -36.37 -21.33
CA CYS A 14 31.11 -36.17 -20.63
C CYS A 14 30.83 -35.69 -19.19
N SER A 15 31.06 -36.56 -18.26
CA SER A 15 31.20 -36.28 -16.84
C SER A 15 32.50 -35.47 -16.64
N THR A 16 32.42 -34.34 -16.01
CA THR A 16 33.62 -33.63 -15.56
C THR A 16 33.64 -33.55 -14.05
N ALA A 17 34.71 -34.07 -13.53
CA ALA A 17 35.12 -33.98 -12.15
C ALA A 17 35.35 -32.51 -11.77
N ILE A 18 34.80 -32.10 -10.63
CA ILE A 18 35.14 -30.87 -9.97
C ILE A 18 36.18 -31.21 -8.90
N ASP A 19 37.36 -30.62 -9.03
CA ASP A 19 38.43 -30.69 -8.04
C ASP A 19 37.99 -30.01 -6.74
N LEU A 20 37.94 -30.81 -5.68
CA LEU A 20 37.78 -30.37 -4.31
C LEU A 20 39.08 -29.75 -3.79
N LEU A 21 39.08 -28.45 -3.54
CA LEU A 21 40.04 -27.85 -2.63
C LEU A 21 39.57 -28.06 -1.19
N ILE A 22 40.26 -28.96 -0.51
CA ILE A 22 40.04 -29.27 0.91
C ILE A 22 40.69 -28.17 1.75
N CYS A 23 39.89 -27.46 2.55
CA CYS A 23 40.39 -26.69 3.68
C CYS A 23 39.92 -27.35 4.99
N PRO A 24 40.83 -27.68 5.91
CA PRO A 24 40.47 -28.41 7.12
C PRO A 24 40.12 -27.43 8.23
N GLN A 25 38.88 -27.43 8.68
CA GLN A 25 38.46 -27.28 10.07
C GLN A 25 36.95 -27.03 10.20
N GLY A 26 36.29 -27.87 10.99
CA GLY A 26 35.01 -27.58 11.61
C GLY A 26 33.77 -28.19 10.95
N LEU A 27 33.40 -29.39 11.37
CA LEU A 27 32.07 -29.97 11.17
C LEU A 27 31.00 -29.09 11.83
N TYR A 28 30.24 -28.36 11.02
CA TYR A 28 28.93 -27.85 11.42
C TYR A 28 27.85 -28.72 10.77
N THR A 29 27.18 -29.51 11.58
CA THR A 29 25.96 -30.22 11.21
C THR A 29 24.84 -29.21 11.00
N LYS A 30 24.36 -29.09 9.75
CA LYS A 30 23.11 -28.37 9.46
C LYS A 30 21.95 -29.09 10.13
N PRO A 31 21.06 -28.42 10.86
CA PRO A 31 19.82 -29.03 11.28
C PRO A 31 18.95 -29.31 10.03
N LYS A 32 18.54 -30.56 9.85
CA LYS A 32 17.49 -30.95 8.92
C LYS A 32 16.18 -30.33 9.45
N LEU A 33 15.70 -29.32 8.78
CA LEU A 33 14.30 -28.91 8.88
C LEU A 33 13.48 -29.93 8.08
N GLU A 34 12.82 -30.84 8.76
CA GLU A 34 11.78 -31.67 8.18
C GLU A 34 10.55 -30.77 7.94
N PHE A 35 10.32 -30.42 6.68
CA PHE A 35 9.04 -29.89 6.24
C PHE A 35 8.01 -31.00 6.32
N THR A 36 7.18 -31.00 7.35
CA THR A 36 5.92 -31.75 7.33
C THR A 36 5.06 -31.17 6.21
N SER A 37 4.89 -31.97 5.16
CA SER A 37 3.96 -31.69 4.07
C SER A 37 2.55 -31.58 4.64
N ILE A 38 2.03 -30.36 4.76
CA ILE A 38 0.60 -30.13 4.89
C ILE A 38 0.00 -30.40 3.52
N SER A 39 -0.86 -31.40 3.45
CA SER A 39 -1.54 -31.85 2.26
C SER A 39 -2.25 -30.69 1.55
N ILE A 40 -1.78 -30.42 0.33
CA ILE A 40 -2.50 -29.64 -0.67
C ILE A 40 -3.61 -30.55 -1.22
N ASP A 41 -4.73 -30.59 -0.52
CA ASP A 41 -5.98 -31.14 -1.03
C ASP A 41 -7.14 -30.26 -0.56
N ARG A 42 -7.32 -29.15 -1.22
CA ARG A 42 -8.65 -28.59 -1.47
C ARG A 42 -8.67 -28.05 -2.89
N ILE A 43 -9.26 -28.84 -3.74
CA ILE A 43 -9.84 -28.43 -5.02
C ILE A 43 -10.50 -27.09 -4.81
N THR A 44 -10.02 -26.07 -5.51
CA THR A 44 -10.69 -24.77 -5.59
C THR A 44 -12.06 -25.01 -6.22
N GLU A 45 -13.10 -25.17 -5.41
CA GLU A 45 -14.45 -24.90 -5.86
C GLU A 45 -14.43 -23.48 -6.42
N PHE A 46 -14.75 -23.33 -7.69
CA PHE A 46 -15.09 -22.05 -8.30
C PHE A 46 -16.35 -21.55 -7.57
N GLN A 47 -16.14 -20.80 -6.47
CA GLN A 47 -17.22 -20.01 -5.91
C GLN A 47 -17.56 -18.96 -6.97
N GLU A 48 -18.82 -18.96 -7.43
CA GLU A 48 -19.31 -17.85 -8.23
C GLU A 48 -18.96 -16.53 -7.54
N PRO A 49 -18.49 -15.52 -8.27
CA PRO A 49 -18.12 -14.26 -7.67
C PRO A 49 -19.32 -13.71 -6.89
N PHE A 50 -19.07 -13.27 -5.67
CA PHE A 50 -20.11 -12.64 -4.83
C PHE A 50 -20.58 -11.37 -5.55
N MET A 51 -21.78 -11.42 -6.12
CA MET A 51 -22.35 -10.38 -6.96
C MET A 51 -23.48 -9.67 -6.24
N ILE A 52 -23.41 -8.35 -6.17
CA ILE A 52 -24.46 -7.49 -5.63
C ILE A 52 -25.10 -6.64 -6.72
N GLU A 53 -26.33 -6.15 -6.50
CA GLU A 53 -27.02 -5.29 -7.47
C GLU A 53 -26.98 -3.83 -7.01
N PHE A 54 -26.62 -2.91 -7.94
CA PHE A 54 -26.68 -1.47 -7.72
C PHE A 54 -27.40 -0.80 -8.88
N LYS A 55 -28.51 -0.11 -8.58
CA LYS A 55 -29.40 0.47 -9.60
C LYS A 55 -29.16 1.95 -9.84
N ASN A 56 -28.44 2.62 -8.95
CA ASN A 56 -28.17 4.04 -9.01
C ASN A 56 -27.00 4.33 -9.95
N ARG A 57 -26.63 5.60 -10.10
CA ARG A 57 -25.57 6.04 -11.01
C ARG A 57 -24.21 5.97 -10.33
N VAL A 58 -23.18 5.73 -11.14
CA VAL A 58 -21.77 5.76 -10.73
C VAL A 58 -21.03 6.73 -11.65
N LEU A 59 -20.37 7.69 -11.05
CA LEU A 59 -19.47 8.62 -11.74
C LEU A 59 -18.03 8.29 -11.38
N PHE A 60 -17.25 7.86 -12.36
CA PHE A 60 -15.80 7.83 -12.26
C PHE A 60 -15.25 9.22 -12.60
N VAL A 61 -14.48 9.79 -11.70
CA VAL A 61 -13.71 11.01 -11.93
C VAL A 61 -12.24 10.61 -12.07
N GLY A 62 -11.68 10.82 -13.27
CA GLY A 62 -10.40 10.28 -13.70
C GLY A 62 -10.51 8.93 -14.43
N PHE A 63 -9.79 8.80 -15.55
CA PHE A 63 -9.69 7.56 -16.34
C PHE A 63 -8.21 7.14 -16.53
N GLY A 64 -7.44 7.23 -15.46
CA GLY A 64 -6.06 6.74 -15.37
C GLY A 64 -5.97 5.21 -15.26
N ALA A 65 -4.79 4.69 -14.95
CA ALA A 65 -4.52 3.24 -14.86
C ALA A 65 -5.47 2.53 -13.88
N VAL A 66 -5.68 3.12 -12.70
CA VAL A 66 -6.55 2.54 -11.66
C VAL A 66 -8.01 2.46 -12.13
N ALA A 67 -8.55 3.52 -12.74
CA ALA A 67 -9.93 3.50 -13.24
C ALA A 67 -10.13 2.45 -14.33
N ARG A 68 -9.18 2.34 -15.28
CA ARG A 68 -9.21 1.33 -16.35
C ARG A 68 -9.21 -0.08 -15.80
N CYS A 69 -8.50 -0.32 -14.69
CA CYS A 69 -8.48 -1.60 -14.01
C CYS A 69 -9.75 -1.83 -13.17
N SER A 70 -10.26 -0.79 -12.50
CA SER A 70 -11.40 -0.90 -11.58
C SER A 70 -12.73 -1.18 -12.30
N ILE A 71 -12.93 -0.64 -13.51
CA ILE A 71 -14.20 -0.80 -14.23
C ILE A 71 -14.51 -2.27 -14.56
N PRO A 72 -13.61 -3.05 -15.20
CA PRO A 72 -13.88 -4.48 -15.43
C PRO A 72 -14.08 -5.25 -14.14
N VAL A 73 -13.26 -5.01 -13.12
CA VAL A 73 -13.38 -5.67 -11.80
C VAL A 73 -14.71 -5.33 -11.13
N LEU A 74 -15.15 -4.06 -11.21
CA LEU A 74 -16.46 -3.65 -10.70
C LEU A 74 -17.61 -4.39 -11.41
N MET A 75 -17.54 -4.53 -12.73
CA MET A 75 -18.56 -5.21 -13.51
C MET A 75 -18.62 -6.73 -13.24
N ASP A 76 -17.54 -7.32 -12.78
CA ASP A 76 -17.50 -8.73 -12.37
C ASP A 76 -18.16 -8.97 -11.00
N HIS A 77 -18.26 -7.95 -10.16
CA HIS A 77 -18.77 -8.06 -8.79
C HIS A 77 -20.10 -7.33 -8.56
N VAL A 78 -20.41 -6.33 -9.37
CA VAL A 78 -21.60 -5.51 -9.17
C VAL A 78 -22.43 -5.41 -10.45
N LYS A 79 -23.67 -5.84 -10.37
CA LYS A 79 -24.63 -5.70 -11.45
C LYS A 79 -25.15 -4.26 -11.52
N ILE A 80 -24.50 -3.46 -12.38
CA ILE A 80 -24.87 -2.07 -12.66
C ILE A 80 -25.29 -1.97 -14.12
N PRO A 81 -26.45 -1.34 -14.44
CA PRO A 81 -26.76 -1.01 -15.84
C PRO A 81 -25.67 -0.10 -16.43
N THR A 82 -25.04 -0.49 -17.51
CA THR A 82 -23.90 0.26 -18.08
C THR A 82 -24.23 1.72 -18.40
N LYS A 83 -25.49 2.01 -18.81
CA LYS A 83 -25.99 3.39 -18.99
C LYS A 83 -25.99 4.25 -17.73
N ASN A 84 -25.86 3.63 -16.54
CA ASN A 84 -25.78 4.33 -15.26
C ASN A 84 -24.34 4.64 -14.87
N ILE A 85 -23.36 4.21 -15.67
CA ILE A 85 -21.94 4.50 -15.43
C ILE A 85 -21.52 5.65 -16.34
N THR A 86 -20.92 6.67 -15.73
CA THR A 86 -20.30 7.80 -16.43
C THR A 86 -18.83 7.85 -16.07
N ILE A 87 -17.98 8.02 -17.06
CA ILE A 87 -16.53 8.26 -16.90
C ILE A 87 -16.28 9.71 -17.30
N MET A 88 -15.62 10.46 -16.44
CA MET A 88 -15.22 11.85 -16.69
C MET A 88 -13.71 11.98 -16.62
N ASP A 89 -13.09 12.50 -17.66
CA ASP A 89 -11.67 12.84 -17.71
C ASP A 89 -11.42 14.05 -18.60
N PHE A 90 -10.34 14.78 -18.35
CA PHE A 90 -9.95 15.91 -19.20
C PHE A 90 -9.26 15.48 -20.48
N ASP A 91 -8.76 14.25 -20.53
CA ASP A 91 -8.15 13.64 -21.70
C ASP A 91 -9.04 12.50 -22.22
N SER A 92 -9.05 12.30 -23.54
CA SER A 92 -9.74 11.19 -24.19
C SER A 92 -8.72 10.14 -24.61
N ASN A 93 -8.69 9.01 -23.92
CA ASN A 93 -7.99 7.83 -24.40
C ASN A 93 -8.96 6.99 -25.23
N ASP A 94 -9.12 7.31 -26.51
CA ASP A 94 -10.17 6.77 -27.39
C ASP A 94 -10.10 5.24 -27.53
N GLU A 95 -8.91 4.64 -27.54
CA GLU A 95 -8.75 3.18 -27.62
C GLU A 95 -9.24 2.46 -26.38
N ALA A 96 -8.83 2.92 -25.19
CA ALA A 96 -9.21 2.31 -23.93
C ALA A 96 -10.69 2.55 -23.58
N LEU A 97 -11.29 3.65 -24.05
CA LEU A 97 -12.69 4.00 -23.80
C LEU A 97 -13.67 3.29 -24.74
N ARG A 98 -13.28 3.02 -25.98
CA ARG A 98 -14.15 2.48 -27.00
C ARG A 98 -14.96 1.25 -26.57
N PRO A 99 -14.35 0.20 -25.96
CA PRO A 99 -15.10 -0.99 -25.54
C PRO A 99 -16.19 -0.68 -24.50
N TRP A 100 -16.00 0.35 -23.68
CA TRP A 100 -16.95 0.76 -22.64
C TRP A 100 -18.09 1.59 -23.20
N ILE A 101 -17.79 2.50 -24.15
CA ILE A 101 -18.79 3.28 -24.87
C ILE A 101 -19.71 2.36 -25.67
N GLU A 102 -19.16 1.36 -26.36
CA GLU A 102 -19.94 0.36 -27.12
C GLU A 102 -20.86 -0.47 -26.20
N LYS A 103 -20.48 -0.67 -24.93
CA LYS A 103 -21.34 -1.30 -23.92
C LYS A 103 -22.37 -0.35 -23.30
N GLY A 104 -22.39 0.92 -23.69
CA GLY A 104 -23.36 1.91 -23.22
C GLY A 104 -22.92 2.76 -22.03
N ILE A 105 -21.63 2.73 -21.62
CA ILE A 105 -21.07 3.67 -20.65
C ILE A 105 -20.94 5.05 -21.29
N THR A 106 -21.27 6.10 -20.55
CA THR A 106 -21.14 7.48 -21.01
C THR A 106 -19.73 8.00 -20.71
N PHE A 107 -19.07 8.59 -21.71
CA PHE A 107 -17.82 9.34 -21.49
C PHE A 107 -18.07 10.84 -21.60
N VAL A 108 -17.50 11.60 -20.67
CA VAL A 108 -17.57 13.06 -20.60
C VAL A 108 -16.15 13.62 -20.58
N LYS A 109 -15.76 14.28 -21.68
CA LYS A 109 -14.49 14.99 -21.73
C LYS A 109 -14.63 16.33 -21.03
N ASN A 110 -14.25 16.39 -19.76
CA ASN A 110 -14.24 17.62 -18.97
C ASN A 110 -13.21 17.52 -17.84
N ARG A 111 -12.74 18.69 -17.39
CA ARG A 111 -11.85 18.81 -16.24
C ARG A 111 -12.64 19.37 -15.06
N VAL A 112 -12.60 18.68 -13.92
CA VAL A 112 -13.11 19.21 -12.66
C VAL A 112 -12.14 20.28 -12.16
N THR A 113 -12.68 21.46 -11.90
CA THR A 113 -11.95 22.61 -11.31
C THR A 113 -12.73 23.13 -10.10
N ARG A 114 -12.09 23.94 -9.28
CA ARG A 114 -12.75 24.54 -8.10
C ARG A 114 -14.02 25.30 -8.50
N GLU A 115 -14.00 26.01 -9.62
CA GLU A 115 -15.09 26.86 -10.08
C GLU A 115 -16.27 26.07 -10.63
N ASN A 116 -16.02 24.94 -11.30
CA ASN A 116 -17.08 24.19 -11.98
C ASN A 116 -17.55 22.94 -11.22
N MET A 117 -16.82 22.48 -10.21
CA MET A 117 -17.03 21.18 -9.55
C MET A 117 -18.49 20.96 -9.16
N GLY A 118 -19.09 21.87 -8.38
CA GLY A 118 -20.44 21.68 -7.87
C GLY A 118 -21.49 21.60 -8.99
N THR A 119 -21.41 22.48 -9.99
CA THR A 119 -22.33 22.48 -11.14
C THR A 119 -22.12 21.25 -12.02
N LEU A 120 -20.87 20.86 -12.23
CA LEU A 120 -20.50 19.74 -13.08
C LEU A 120 -20.94 18.41 -12.48
N LEU A 121 -20.62 18.14 -11.22
CA LEU A 121 -20.99 16.90 -10.54
C LEU A 121 -22.52 16.73 -10.48
N GLY A 122 -23.27 17.80 -10.19
CA GLY A 122 -24.73 17.79 -10.11
C GLY A 122 -25.46 17.43 -11.42
N GLN A 123 -24.77 17.48 -12.57
CA GLN A 123 -25.33 17.03 -13.85
C GLN A 123 -25.37 15.50 -13.96
N TYR A 124 -24.47 14.80 -13.26
CA TYR A 124 -24.26 13.36 -13.43
C TYR A 124 -24.71 12.52 -12.25
N VAL A 125 -24.65 13.07 -11.04
CA VAL A 125 -24.99 12.34 -9.81
C VAL A 125 -25.93 13.14 -8.91
N SER A 126 -26.70 12.43 -8.10
CA SER A 126 -27.63 12.96 -7.11
C SER A 126 -27.73 12.01 -5.90
N LYS A 127 -28.63 12.30 -4.96
CA LYS A 127 -28.80 11.51 -3.72
C LYS A 127 -28.87 10.00 -4.01
N GLY A 128 -28.01 9.25 -3.33
CA GLY A 128 -27.90 7.80 -3.42
C GLY A 128 -27.01 7.28 -4.56
N ASP A 129 -26.53 8.16 -5.46
CA ASP A 129 -25.52 7.81 -6.46
C ASP A 129 -24.11 7.78 -5.81
N VAL A 130 -23.12 7.31 -6.57
CA VAL A 130 -21.73 7.16 -6.11
C VAL A 130 -20.77 7.94 -6.98
N ILE A 131 -19.81 8.61 -6.38
CA ILE A 131 -18.60 9.10 -7.02
C ILE A 131 -17.42 8.19 -6.64
N ILE A 132 -16.71 7.68 -7.63
CA ILE A 132 -15.40 7.02 -7.49
C ILE A 132 -14.37 8.02 -8.03
N ASP A 133 -13.65 8.66 -7.10
CA ASP A 133 -12.67 9.70 -7.42
C ASP A 133 -11.27 9.08 -7.47
N LEU A 134 -10.74 9.00 -8.67
CA LEU A 134 -9.41 8.48 -8.98
C LEU A 134 -8.57 9.53 -9.74
N ALA A 135 -8.99 10.78 -9.65
CA ALA A 135 -8.29 11.91 -10.25
C ALA A 135 -7.25 12.47 -9.27
N TRP A 136 -6.18 13.00 -9.83
CA TRP A 136 -5.20 13.76 -9.09
C TRP A 136 -5.60 15.23 -9.03
N ASN A 137 -5.30 15.92 -7.90
CA ASN A 137 -5.53 17.35 -7.71
C ASN A 137 -7.00 17.81 -7.68
N ILE A 138 -7.88 17.03 -7.05
CA ILE A 138 -9.19 17.51 -6.60
C ILE A 138 -9.17 17.59 -5.08
N ASP A 139 -9.52 18.75 -4.49
CA ASP A 139 -9.49 18.90 -3.04
C ASP A 139 -10.53 18.00 -2.37
N CYS A 140 -10.03 17.04 -1.57
CA CYS A 140 -10.85 16.03 -0.90
C CYS A 140 -11.89 16.68 0.04
N CYS A 141 -11.55 17.75 0.75
CA CYS A 141 -12.49 18.41 1.65
C CYS A 141 -13.64 19.08 0.88
N GLU A 142 -13.35 19.69 -0.27
CA GLU A 142 -14.36 20.36 -1.09
C GLU A 142 -15.31 19.37 -1.75
N ILE A 143 -14.79 18.32 -2.41
CA ILE A 143 -15.64 17.30 -3.05
C ILE A 143 -16.46 16.50 -2.02
N LEU A 144 -15.86 16.16 -0.89
CA LEU A 144 -16.54 15.47 0.20
C LEU A 144 -17.67 16.32 0.82
N THR A 145 -17.46 17.64 0.96
CA THR A 145 -18.50 18.56 1.39
C THR A 145 -19.68 18.56 0.42
N TRP A 146 -19.39 18.65 -0.87
CA TRP A 146 -20.42 18.60 -1.91
C TRP A 146 -21.20 17.28 -1.84
N CYS A 147 -20.50 16.15 -1.71
CA CYS A 147 -21.13 14.83 -1.57
C CYS A 147 -22.03 14.73 -0.34
N HIS A 148 -21.55 15.25 0.81
CA HIS A 148 -22.33 15.32 2.05
C HIS A 148 -23.62 16.13 1.87
N GLU A 149 -23.56 17.31 1.28
CA GLU A 149 -24.71 18.20 1.07
C GLU A 149 -25.74 17.64 0.09
N HIS A 150 -25.29 16.81 -0.88
CA HIS A 150 -26.16 16.24 -1.92
C HIS A 150 -26.56 14.78 -1.66
N GLY A 151 -26.06 14.17 -0.57
CA GLY A 151 -26.36 12.79 -0.23
C GLY A 151 -25.78 11.78 -1.23
N VAL A 152 -24.61 12.09 -1.82
CA VAL A 152 -23.88 11.26 -2.77
C VAL A 152 -22.81 10.48 -2.03
N LEU A 153 -22.77 9.16 -2.24
CA LEU A 153 -21.72 8.29 -1.70
C LEU A 153 -20.38 8.59 -2.39
N TYR A 154 -19.28 8.48 -1.63
CA TYR A 154 -17.98 8.89 -2.15
C TYR A 154 -16.87 7.91 -1.79
N ILE A 155 -15.98 7.61 -2.72
CA ILE A 155 -14.77 6.81 -2.48
C ILE A 155 -13.59 7.41 -3.25
N ASN A 156 -12.43 7.45 -2.58
CA ASN A 156 -11.15 7.81 -3.21
C ASN A 156 -10.00 6.92 -2.71
N THR A 157 -8.83 7.09 -3.31
CA THR A 157 -7.60 6.38 -2.95
C THR A 157 -6.58 7.27 -2.23
N SER A 158 -6.84 8.60 -2.13
CA SER A 158 -5.90 9.58 -1.57
C SER A 158 -6.64 10.83 -1.08
N VAL A 159 -6.14 11.48 -0.03
CA VAL A 159 -6.62 12.79 0.43
C VAL A 159 -5.86 13.89 -0.31
N GLU A 160 -6.39 14.27 -1.47
CA GLU A 160 -5.80 15.26 -2.36
C GLU A 160 -6.12 16.71 -1.98
N VAL A 161 -5.39 17.64 -2.58
CA VAL A 161 -5.65 19.09 -2.59
C VAL A 161 -5.50 19.63 -4.01
N TRP A 162 -6.08 20.81 -4.34
CA TRP A 162 -6.03 21.37 -5.69
C TRP A 162 -4.61 21.59 -6.20
N ASP A 163 -3.72 22.12 -5.38
CA ASP A 163 -2.30 22.31 -5.71
C ASP A 163 -1.43 22.00 -4.49
N PRO A 164 -0.78 20.83 -4.47
CA PRO A 164 0.08 20.44 -3.35
C PRO A 164 1.40 21.22 -3.29
N TYR A 165 1.73 21.98 -4.34
CA TYR A 165 2.96 22.78 -4.44
C TYR A 165 2.74 24.26 -4.12
N GLU A 166 1.49 24.70 -3.99
CA GLU A 166 1.16 26.08 -3.70
C GLU A 166 1.78 26.54 -2.38
N ASN A 167 2.67 27.54 -2.45
CA ASN A 167 3.41 28.09 -1.31
C ASN A 167 4.18 27.05 -0.46
N ALA A 168 4.46 25.86 -1.01
CA ALA A 168 5.06 24.76 -0.25
C ALA A 168 6.41 25.16 0.41
N GLU A 169 7.20 26.02 -0.23
CA GLU A 169 8.48 26.50 0.30
C GLU A 169 8.34 27.39 1.56
N LYS A 170 7.14 27.94 1.81
CA LYS A 170 6.85 28.81 2.97
C LYS A 170 6.22 28.04 4.13
N LEU A 171 5.70 26.86 3.87
CA LEU A 171 5.01 26.05 4.88
C LEU A 171 6.00 25.36 5.81
N HIS A 172 5.67 25.32 7.09
CA HIS A 172 6.42 24.51 8.05
C HIS A 172 6.33 23.00 7.68
N PRO A 173 7.36 22.17 7.93
CA PRO A 173 7.30 20.75 7.60
C PRO A 173 6.03 20.03 8.05
N THR A 174 5.51 20.32 9.25
CA THR A 174 4.27 19.71 9.77
C THR A 174 3.00 20.10 8.99
N GLU A 175 3.02 21.19 8.25
CA GLU A 175 1.89 21.65 7.43
C GLU A 175 1.89 21.02 6.03
N ARG A 176 2.95 20.30 5.68
CA ARG A 176 3.15 19.61 4.40
C ARG A 176 2.87 18.11 4.47
N THR A 177 2.18 17.65 5.51
CA THR A 177 1.93 16.24 5.82
C THR A 177 0.50 15.83 5.51
N LEU A 178 0.27 14.54 5.29
CA LEU A 178 -1.08 13.97 5.27
C LEU A 178 -1.78 14.12 6.62
N TYR A 179 -1.02 14.03 7.72
CA TYR A 179 -1.57 14.31 9.05
C TYR A 179 -2.27 15.68 9.10
N HIS A 180 -1.66 16.72 8.55
CA HIS A 180 -2.27 18.04 8.49
C HIS A 180 -3.54 18.06 7.66
N ARG A 181 -3.57 17.36 6.50
CA ARG A 181 -4.77 17.19 5.67
C ARG A 181 -5.87 16.48 6.45
N HIS A 182 -5.55 15.40 7.17
CA HIS A 182 -6.50 14.69 8.03
C HIS A 182 -7.03 15.55 9.17
N MET A 183 -6.23 16.44 9.76
CA MET A 183 -6.73 17.35 10.80
C MET A 183 -7.71 18.37 10.24
N LYS A 184 -7.50 18.87 9.02
CA LYS A 184 -8.49 19.72 8.30
C LYS A 184 -9.77 18.95 8.03
N LEU A 185 -9.65 17.74 7.51
CA LEU A 185 -10.78 16.85 7.23
C LEU A 185 -11.60 16.55 8.49
N ARG A 186 -10.96 16.22 9.60
CA ARG A 186 -11.64 15.97 10.90
C ARG A 186 -12.37 17.20 11.42
N LYS A 187 -11.77 18.39 11.29
CA LYS A 187 -12.42 19.65 11.66
C LYS A 187 -13.65 19.90 10.79
N LEU A 188 -13.55 19.64 9.49
CA LEU A 188 -14.66 19.77 8.55
C LEU A 188 -15.82 18.82 8.94
N ILE A 189 -15.55 17.52 9.09
CA ILE A 189 -16.55 16.52 9.46
C ILE A 189 -17.23 16.87 10.79
N ALA A 190 -16.46 17.30 11.78
CA ALA A 190 -16.99 17.72 13.08
C ALA A 190 -17.88 18.97 13.02
N SER A 191 -17.79 19.77 11.97
CA SER A 191 -18.63 20.95 11.77
C SER A 191 -20.01 20.64 11.17
N TRP A 192 -20.21 19.43 10.62
CA TRP A 192 -21.47 19.04 10.00
C TRP A 192 -22.57 18.83 11.04
N LYS A 193 -23.75 19.37 10.75
CA LYS A 193 -24.91 19.31 11.65
C LYS A 193 -25.72 18.02 11.48
N GLN A 194 -25.62 17.41 10.31
CA GLN A 194 -26.35 16.19 9.94
C GLN A 194 -25.37 15.02 9.76
N PRO A 195 -25.79 13.78 10.05
CA PRO A 195 -24.99 12.62 9.69
C PRO A 195 -24.71 12.58 8.18
N SER A 196 -23.49 12.22 7.80
CA SER A 196 -23.11 12.06 6.40
C SER A 196 -23.57 10.68 5.89
N VAL A 197 -23.85 10.61 4.59
CA VAL A 197 -23.82 9.34 3.87
C VAL A 197 -22.40 8.75 3.93
N THR A 198 -22.28 7.47 3.60
CA THR A 198 -20.97 6.81 3.65
C THR A 198 -20.04 7.41 2.61
N ALA A 199 -18.86 7.79 3.07
CA ALA A 199 -17.71 8.11 2.25
C ALA A 199 -16.52 7.28 2.74
N VAL A 200 -15.84 6.57 1.84
CA VAL A 200 -14.64 5.77 2.15
C VAL A 200 -13.45 6.47 1.55
N LEU A 201 -12.53 6.90 2.39
CA LEU A 201 -11.35 7.65 1.97
C LEU A 201 -10.10 6.78 2.04
N GLU A 202 -9.15 7.05 1.13
CA GLU A 202 -7.84 6.37 1.11
C GLU A 202 -7.95 4.84 1.01
N HIS A 203 -8.84 4.34 0.14
CA HIS A 203 -9.03 2.89 0.01
C HIS A 203 -8.51 2.34 -1.32
N GLY A 204 -7.19 2.31 -1.44
CA GLY A 204 -6.43 1.64 -2.49
C GLY A 204 -5.68 0.41 -1.96
N ALA A 205 -4.51 0.12 -2.49
CA ALA A 205 -3.65 -0.93 -1.97
C ALA A 205 -2.93 -0.47 -0.69
N ASN A 206 -2.28 0.66 -0.78
CA ASN A 206 -1.62 1.43 0.28
C ASN A 206 -1.74 2.94 -0.05
N PRO A 207 -2.56 3.65 0.73
CA PRO A 207 -3.41 3.16 1.82
C PRO A 207 -4.59 2.31 1.33
N GLY A 208 -5.09 1.45 2.22
CA GLY A 208 -6.23 0.56 1.93
C GLY A 208 -6.03 -0.87 2.41
N LEU A 209 -5.62 -1.79 1.51
CA LEU A 209 -5.42 -3.21 1.83
C LEU A 209 -4.47 -3.43 3.02
N ILE A 210 -3.48 -2.59 3.21
CA ILE A 210 -2.52 -2.69 4.32
C ILE A 210 -3.21 -2.69 5.68
N SER A 211 -4.25 -1.89 5.87
CA SER A 211 -5.02 -1.91 7.13
C SER A 211 -5.69 -3.27 7.36
N HIS A 212 -6.17 -3.92 6.30
CA HIS A 212 -6.79 -5.23 6.37
C HIS A 212 -5.75 -6.35 6.54
N PHE A 213 -4.59 -6.25 5.90
CA PHE A 213 -3.47 -7.18 6.10
C PHE A 213 -2.93 -7.08 7.52
N THR A 214 -2.84 -5.89 8.08
CA THR A 214 -2.43 -5.67 9.48
C THR A 214 -3.39 -6.36 10.45
N LYS A 215 -4.69 -6.18 10.29
CA LYS A 215 -5.71 -6.84 11.14
C LYS A 215 -5.64 -8.37 11.02
N HIS A 216 -5.53 -8.89 9.79
CA HIS A 216 -5.41 -10.32 9.55
C HIS A 216 -4.13 -10.90 10.17
N GLY A 217 -2.99 -10.23 9.95
CA GLY A 217 -1.71 -10.63 10.52
C GLY A 217 -1.71 -10.64 12.05
N LEU A 218 -2.35 -9.65 12.70
CA LEU A 218 -2.50 -9.65 14.17
C LEU A 218 -3.30 -10.86 14.68
N LEU A 219 -4.35 -11.26 13.97
CA LEU A 219 -5.13 -12.47 14.33
C LEU A 219 -4.32 -13.75 14.13
N ASP A 220 -3.55 -13.84 13.06
CA ASP A 220 -2.68 -14.99 12.80
C ASP A 220 -1.57 -15.10 13.85
N ILE A 221 -0.89 -14.00 14.17
CA ILE A 221 0.12 -13.96 15.25
C ILE A 221 -0.51 -14.45 16.57
N ALA A 222 -1.70 -13.94 16.93
CA ALA A 222 -2.39 -14.35 18.14
C ALA A 222 -2.71 -15.85 18.15
N SER A 223 -3.28 -16.35 17.06
CA SER A 223 -3.65 -17.77 16.90
C SER A 223 -2.44 -18.68 17.06
N HIS A 224 -1.35 -18.40 16.36
CA HIS A 224 -0.11 -19.18 16.44
C HIS A 224 0.55 -19.08 17.83
N ALA A 225 0.65 -17.86 18.39
CA ALA A 225 1.28 -17.66 19.68
C ALA A 225 0.53 -18.35 20.84
N LEU A 226 -0.80 -18.43 20.77
CA LEU A 226 -1.60 -19.20 21.72
C LEU A 226 -1.43 -20.72 21.53
N ALA A 227 -1.41 -21.20 20.28
CA ALA A 227 -1.18 -22.60 19.97
C ALA A 227 0.22 -23.06 20.42
N ASP A 228 1.24 -22.25 20.21
CA ASP A 228 2.63 -22.51 20.60
C ASP A 228 2.88 -22.25 22.10
N LYS A 229 1.86 -21.82 22.84
CA LYS A 229 1.91 -21.53 24.30
C LYS A 229 2.98 -20.50 24.68
N LEU A 230 3.22 -19.53 23.80
CA LEU A 230 4.18 -18.43 24.05
C LEU A 230 3.67 -17.47 25.13
N PHE A 231 2.35 -17.38 25.30
CA PHE A 231 1.68 -16.65 26.38
C PHE A 231 0.97 -17.62 27.33
N LYS A 232 0.86 -17.23 28.60
CA LYS A 232 0.26 -18.09 29.66
C LYS A 232 -0.62 -17.29 30.60
N GLY A 233 -1.54 -17.99 31.28
CA GLY A 233 -2.42 -17.40 32.28
C GLY A 233 -3.24 -16.22 31.76
N ALA A 234 -3.42 -15.19 32.57
CA ALA A 234 -4.24 -14.03 32.24
C ALA A 234 -3.89 -13.34 30.91
N GLN A 235 -2.63 -13.31 30.53
CA GLN A 235 -2.23 -12.70 29.24
C GLN A 235 -2.73 -13.51 28.05
N ALA A 236 -2.66 -14.84 28.10
CA ALA A 236 -3.21 -15.68 27.04
C ALA A 236 -4.73 -15.53 26.92
N GLU A 237 -5.43 -15.42 28.05
CA GLU A 237 -6.88 -15.17 28.09
C GLU A 237 -7.25 -13.82 27.47
N LEU A 238 -6.51 -12.75 27.81
CA LEU A 238 -6.70 -11.41 27.21
C LEU A 238 -6.47 -11.41 25.71
N ILE A 239 -5.40 -12.06 25.21
CA ILE A 239 -5.12 -12.18 23.78
C ILE A 239 -6.27 -12.89 23.06
N ALA A 240 -6.75 -14.01 23.61
CA ALA A 240 -7.87 -14.75 23.03
C ALA A 240 -9.16 -13.91 23.01
N GLU A 241 -9.43 -13.16 24.08
CA GLU A 241 -10.60 -12.28 24.20
C GLU A 241 -10.54 -11.15 23.17
N HIS A 242 -9.43 -10.40 23.11
CA HIS A 242 -9.27 -9.28 22.17
C HIS A 242 -9.28 -9.75 20.71
N ALA A 243 -8.67 -10.90 20.40
CA ALA A 243 -8.75 -11.49 19.07
C ALA A 243 -10.20 -11.82 18.68
N LYS A 244 -10.98 -12.46 19.59
CA LYS A 244 -12.38 -12.77 19.37
C LYS A 244 -13.27 -11.54 19.16
N LYS A 245 -13.00 -10.47 19.92
CA LYS A 245 -13.74 -9.20 19.83
C LYS A 245 -13.24 -8.28 18.72
N GLN A 246 -12.14 -8.63 18.05
CA GLN A 246 -11.45 -7.79 17.06
C GLN A 246 -11.04 -6.40 17.63
N GLU A 247 -10.64 -6.38 18.90
CA GLU A 247 -10.09 -5.20 19.57
C GLU A 247 -8.60 -5.08 19.25
N PHE A 248 -8.30 -4.72 17.99
CA PHE A 248 -6.97 -4.78 17.40
C PHE A 248 -5.92 -3.94 18.13
N ASN A 249 -6.28 -2.82 18.73
CA ASN A 249 -5.40 -2.00 19.55
C ASN A 249 -4.93 -2.74 20.81
N HIS A 250 -5.86 -3.33 21.55
CA HIS A 250 -5.56 -4.13 22.73
C HIS A 250 -4.81 -5.40 22.35
N LEU A 251 -5.21 -6.03 21.24
CA LEU A 251 -4.53 -7.23 20.71
C LEU A 251 -3.07 -6.94 20.38
N ALA A 252 -2.78 -5.90 19.60
CA ALA A 252 -1.42 -5.49 19.25
C ALA A 252 -0.58 -5.17 20.49
N HIS A 253 -1.17 -4.49 21.48
CA HIS A 253 -0.52 -4.20 22.75
C HIS A 253 -0.16 -5.48 23.52
N GLN A 254 -1.10 -6.42 23.68
CA GLN A 254 -0.86 -7.67 24.41
C GLN A 254 0.14 -8.60 23.71
N LEU A 255 0.17 -8.56 22.37
CA LEU A 255 1.17 -9.28 21.57
C LEU A 255 2.57 -8.65 21.65
N GLY A 256 2.69 -7.41 22.09
CA GLY A 256 3.96 -6.69 22.18
C GLY A 256 4.43 -6.11 20.84
N VAL A 257 3.52 -5.85 19.90
CA VAL A 257 3.87 -5.22 18.62
C VAL A 257 4.46 -3.83 18.87
N LYS A 258 5.58 -3.53 18.20
CA LYS A 258 6.29 -2.25 18.31
C LYS A 258 6.29 -1.47 17.01
N VAL A 259 6.56 -2.13 15.89
CA VAL A 259 6.71 -1.47 14.59
C VAL A 259 5.87 -2.19 13.54
N ILE A 260 5.27 -1.42 12.63
CA ILE A 260 4.56 -1.93 11.46
C ILE A 260 5.06 -1.17 10.25
N HIS A 261 5.56 -1.90 9.24
CA HIS A 261 5.82 -1.31 7.94
C HIS A 261 4.71 -1.69 6.96
N CYS A 262 4.21 -0.72 6.19
CA CYS A 262 3.76 -1.02 4.86
C CYS A 262 5.00 -1.38 4.07
N SER A 263 5.24 -2.66 3.83
CA SER A 263 6.46 -3.16 3.20
C SER A 263 6.16 -3.62 1.78
N GLU A 264 6.84 -2.99 0.80
CA GLU A 264 6.57 -3.24 -0.61
C GLU A 264 7.84 -3.35 -1.43
N ARG A 265 7.87 -4.36 -2.31
CA ARG A 265 8.85 -4.52 -3.37
C ARG A 265 8.16 -4.81 -4.69
N ASP A 266 8.23 -3.88 -5.62
CA ASP A 266 7.83 -4.07 -7.00
C ASP A 266 9.03 -4.56 -7.82
N THR A 267 8.93 -5.75 -8.41
CA THR A 267 9.96 -6.39 -9.25
C THR A 267 9.60 -6.41 -10.72
N GLN A 268 8.53 -5.73 -11.14
CA GLN A 268 8.07 -5.73 -12.53
C GLN A 268 9.12 -5.15 -13.49
N ILE A 269 9.42 -5.89 -14.56
CA ILE A 269 10.46 -5.59 -15.53
C ILE A 269 9.82 -5.32 -16.89
N THR A 270 10.26 -4.25 -17.56
CA THR A 270 9.83 -3.87 -18.92
C THR A 270 10.86 -4.26 -19.96
N ASP A 271 10.40 -4.63 -21.17
CA ASP A 271 11.23 -4.78 -22.37
C ASP A 271 11.51 -3.44 -23.09
N GLN A 272 10.88 -2.35 -22.64
CA GLN A 272 11.08 -1.00 -23.13
C GLN A 272 11.86 -0.18 -22.08
N PRO A 273 13.19 -0.12 -22.19
CA PRO A 273 14.02 0.59 -21.21
C PRO A 273 13.60 2.04 -21.04
N LYS A 274 13.80 2.56 -19.83
CA LYS A 274 13.65 3.98 -19.52
C LYS A 274 14.57 4.82 -20.44
N LEU A 275 14.00 5.84 -21.06
CA LEU A 275 14.74 6.81 -21.86
C LEU A 275 15.21 8.00 -21.02
N VAL A 276 16.20 8.75 -21.52
CA VAL A 276 16.58 10.04 -20.93
C VAL A 276 15.41 11.01 -20.99
N ASN A 277 15.21 11.80 -19.93
CA ASN A 277 14.08 12.71 -19.76
C ASN A 277 12.71 12.02 -19.72
N GLU A 278 12.67 10.76 -19.29
CA GLU A 278 11.45 9.99 -19.09
C GLU A 278 11.38 9.51 -17.64
N PHE A 279 10.20 9.61 -17.00
CA PHE A 279 9.91 8.95 -15.73
C PHE A 279 9.02 7.73 -15.97
N LEU A 280 9.51 6.55 -15.60
CA LEU A 280 8.79 5.29 -15.63
C LEU A 280 8.36 4.89 -14.23
N ASN A 281 7.12 4.40 -14.12
CA ASN A 281 6.60 3.78 -12.90
C ASN A 281 5.49 2.76 -13.24
N THR A 282 5.01 2.02 -12.27
CA THR A 282 3.88 1.08 -12.38
C THR A 282 2.55 1.71 -11.95
N TRP A 283 2.57 2.90 -11.38
CA TRP A 283 1.40 3.69 -10.99
C TRP A 283 1.64 5.18 -11.25
N SER A 284 0.75 6.08 -10.83
CA SER A 284 0.81 7.52 -11.12
C SER A 284 2.19 8.13 -10.84
N VAL A 285 2.80 8.69 -11.88
CA VAL A 285 4.10 9.37 -11.77
C VAL A 285 3.97 10.70 -11.04
N GLU A 286 2.91 11.45 -11.31
CA GLU A 286 2.62 12.73 -10.62
C GLU A 286 2.34 12.50 -9.15
N GLY A 287 1.53 11.49 -8.81
CA GLY A 287 1.29 11.09 -7.43
C GLY A 287 2.57 10.69 -6.72
N PHE A 288 3.39 9.85 -7.35
CA PHE A 288 4.66 9.42 -6.76
C PHE A 288 5.63 10.59 -6.51
N ARG A 289 5.73 11.52 -7.47
CA ARG A 289 6.54 12.73 -7.27
C ARG A 289 6.02 13.56 -6.10
N GLU A 290 4.71 13.79 -6.03
CA GLU A 290 4.08 14.59 -4.98
C GLU A 290 4.31 13.98 -3.60
N GLU A 291 4.02 12.70 -3.44
CA GLU A 291 4.20 11.97 -2.18
C GLU A 291 5.68 11.86 -1.79
N GLY A 292 6.53 11.59 -2.76
CA GLY A 292 7.96 11.33 -2.54
C GLY A 292 8.78 12.57 -2.27
N THR A 293 8.43 13.75 -2.84
CA THR A 293 9.19 14.99 -2.68
C THR A 293 8.71 15.86 -1.51
N THR A 294 7.73 15.40 -0.76
CA THR A 294 7.30 16.03 0.48
C THR A 294 7.97 15.40 1.71
N THR A 295 7.60 15.85 2.90
CA THR A 295 8.16 15.35 4.15
C THR A 295 7.93 13.85 4.32
N ALA A 296 8.98 13.11 4.72
CA ALA A 296 8.77 11.79 5.29
C ALA A 296 7.93 11.92 6.56
N GLU A 297 6.88 11.12 6.69
CA GLU A 297 6.03 11.11 7.88
C GLU A 297 5.75 9.70 8.35
N MET A 298 5.56 9.56 9.65
CA MET A 298 5.37 8.26 10.28
C MET A 298 4.57 8.37 11.57
N GLY A 299 3.78 7.35 11.86
CA GLY A 299 3.25 7.15 13.19
C GLY A 299 4.38 6.92 14.19
N TRP A 300 4.33 7.57 15.35
CA TRP A 300 5.42 7.53 16.30
C TRP A 300 5.06 6.71 17.55
N GLY A 301 5.76 5.60 17.72
CA GLY A 301 5.50 4.60 18.77
C GLY A 301 5.83 5.09 20.17
N THR A 302 5.08 4.59 21.16
CA THR A 302 5.37 4.90 22.59
C THR A 302 6.62 4.21 23.13
N HIS A 303 7.19 3.27 22.38
CA HIS A 303 8.42 2.56 22.72
C HIS A 303 9.70 3.27 22.25
N GLU A 304 9.54 4.28 21.37
CA GLU A 304 10.68 5.03 20.85
C GLU A 304 11.32 5.89 21.94
N LYS A 305 12.64 5.82 22.03
CA LYS A 305 13.41 6.47 23.10
C LYS A 305 13.84 7.90 22.75
N GLU A 306 14.02 8.19 21.46
CA GLU A 306 14.54 9.47 21.00
C GLU A 306 13.99 9.81 19.59
N LEU A 307 13.79 11.08 19.35
CA LEU A 307 13.39 11.56 18.01
C LEU A 307 14.58 11.50 17.04
N PRO A 308 14.38 11.10 15.79
CA PRO A 308 15.43 11.13 14.78
C PRO A 308 15.80 12.58 14.42
N ALA A 309 16.96 12.74 13.77
CA ALA A 309 17.40 14.04 13.28
C ALA A 309 16.35 14.66 12.35
N PHE A 310 16.16 15.98 12.45
CA PHE A 310 15.19 16.76 11.66
C PHE A 310 13.72 16.41 11.89
N ALA A 311 13.39 15.71 12.98
CA ALA A 311 12.01 15.38 13.33
C ALA A 311 11.26 16.60 13.89
N TYR A 312 9.99 16.67 13.53
CA TYR A 312 9.03 17.63 14.06
C TYR A 312 7.77 16.92 14.53
N GLU A 313 7.32 17.23 15.74
CA GLU A 313 6.07 16.74 16.30
C GLU A 313 4.91 17.66 15.91
N HIS A 314 3.73 17.09 15.70
CA HIS A 314 2.50 17.85 15.48
C HIS A 314 1.96 18.45 16.79
N LYS A 315 1.46 19.67 16.71
CA LYS A 315 0.89 20.41 17.87
C LYS A 315 -0.60 20.16 18.05
N GLU A 316 -1.31 19.80 16.97
CA GLU A 316 -2.76 19.60 16.95
C GLU A 316 -3.14 18.12 16.84
N GLY A 317 -4.41 17.81 17.15
CA GLY A 317 -4.97 16.46 17.05
C GLY A 317 -4.38 15.47 18.04
N PRO A 318 -4.38 14.17 17.70
CA PRO A 318 -3.93 13.10 18.59
C PRO A 318 -2.41 13.08 18.83
N LYS A 319 -1.63 13.85 18.08
CA LYS A 319 -0.16 13.94 18.17
C LYS A 319 0.50 12.56 18.06
N SER A 320 -0.05 11.72 17.18
CA SER A 320 0.37 10.33 17.02
C SER A 320 1.44 10.15 15.96
N GLN A 321 1.81 11.23 15.26
CA GLN A 321 2.80 11.22 14.18
C GLN A 321 3.91 12.24 14.39
N ILE A 322 5.03 11.98 13.74
CA ILE A 322 6.10 12.93 13.46
C ILE A 322 6.29 13.05 11.95
N CYS A 323 6.96 14.11 11.54
CA CYS A 323 7.51 14.22 10.19
C CYS A 323 8.99 14.61 10.24
N LEU A 324 9.73 14.25 9.21
CA LEU A 324 11.11 14.68 9.05
C LEU A 324 11.15 15.84 8.05
N ALA A 325 11.95 16.89 8.32
CA ALA A 325 12.27 17.91 7.33
C ALA A 325 13.20 17.34 6.25
N ARG A 326 12.78 16.22 5.65
CA ARG A 326 13.51 15.45 4.63
C ARG A 326 12.48 14.81 3.71
N MET A 327 12.77 14.77 2.41
CA MET A 327 11.89 14.13 1.43
C MET A 327 11.78 12.62 1.69
N GLY A 328 10.59 12.06 1.47
CA GLY A 328 10.36 10.63 1.60
C GLY A 328 11.30 9.79 0.74
N ILE A 329 11.51 10.18 -0.54
CA ILE A 329 12.44 9.52 -1.48
C ILE A 329 13.92 9.66 -1.12
N ASN A 330 14.25 10.39 -0.08
CA ASN A 330 15.60 10.55 0.48
C ASN A 330 15.71 10.02 1.91
N THR A 331 14.68 9.36 2.42
CA THR A 331 14.66 8.73 3.74
C THR A 331 14.55 7.23 3.53
N TYR A 332 15.65 6.52 3.78
CA TYR A 332 15.75 5.09 3.51
C TYR A 332 15.75 4.28 4.80
N VAL A 333 15.06 3.15 4.77
CA VAL A 333 14.97 2.20 5.87
C VAL A 333 15.19 0.77 5.40
N ASN A 334 15.78 -0.06 6.25
CA ASN A 334 15.76 -1.51 6.06
C ASN A 334 14.36 -2.05 6.33
N SER A 335 13.90 -2.94 5.47
CA SER A 335 12.65 -3.66 5.63
C SER A 335 12.75 -5.07 5.03
N TRP A 336 11.66 -5.80 5.05
CA TRP A 336 11.61 -7.16 4.56
C TRP A 336 10.27 -7.48 3.91
N VAL A 337 10.31 -8.19 2.80
CA VAL A 337 9.18 -8.88 2.19
C VAL A 337 9.55 -10.37 2.06
N PRO A 338 8.62 -11.29 1.84
CA PRO A 338 8.97 -12.69 1.65
C PRO A 338 10.10 -12.87 0.64
N ASN A 339 11.17 -13.58 1.07
CA ASN A 339 12.40 -13.87 0.32
C ASN A 339 13.39 -12.71 0.11
N TYR A 340 13.08 -11.46 0.47
CA TYR A 340 13.95 -10.31 0.21
C TYR A 340 14.10 -9.40 1.42
N SER A 341 15.33 -9.05 1.81
CA SER A 341 15.57 -7.82 2.54
C SER A 341 15.58 -6.68 1.55
N ILE A 342 14.92 -5.58 1.87
CA ILE A 342 14.78 -4.42 0.99
C ILE A 342 15.28 -3.14 1.66
N VAL A 343 15.74 -2.22 0.83
CA VAL A 343 15.93 -0.82 1.18
C VAL A 343 14.70 -0.07 0.68
N GLY A 344 13.85 0.34 1.62
CA GLY A 344 12.62 1.04 1.31
C GLY A 344 12.71 2.54 1.58
N MET A 345 11.96 3.33 0.84
CA MET A 345 11.79 4.77 1.07
C MET A 345 10.61 5.02 2.01
N VAL A 346 10.77 5.96 2.93
CA VAL A 346 9.69 6.42 3.82
C VAL A 346 8.86 7.49 3.11
N VAL A 347 8.16 7.08 2.07
CA VAL A 347 7.21 7.94 1.35
C VAL A 347 5.99 8.15 2.24
N ARG A 348 5.39 9.34 2.21
CA ARG A 348 4.20 9.62 3.02
C ARG A 348 3.01 8.83 2.52
N HIS A 349 2.27 8.21 3.44
CA HIS A 349 1.07 7.45 3.15
C HIS A 349 0.07 7.52 4.31
N GLY A 350 -1.24 7.42 3.99
CA GLY A 350 -2.32 7.58 4.95
C GLY A 350 -2.34 6.52 6.04
N GLU A 351 -1.90 5.30 5.75
CA GLU A 351 -1.85 4.21 6.73
C GLU A 351 -0.88 4.46 7.88
N ALA A 352 0.17 5.26 7.67
CA ALA A 352 1.04 5.68 8.77
C ALA A 352 0.26 6.42 9.85
N PHE A 353 -0.76 7.19 9.45
CA PHE A 353 -1.66 7.86 10.37
C PHE A 353 -2.78 6.93 10.86
N SER A 354 -3.53 6.30 9.96
CA SER A 354 -4.77 5.58 10.29
C SER A 354 -4.51 4.34 11.14
N ILE A 355 -3.53 3.50 10.78
CA ILE A 355 -3.14 2.32 11.57
C ILE A 355 -2.60 2.73 12.94
N THR A 356 -1.71 3.74 13.00
CA THR A 356 -1.16 4.23 14.27
C THR A 356 -2.26 4.71 15.20
N GLU A 357 -3.19 5.51 14.71
CA GLU A 357 -4.30 6.04 15.52
C GLU A 357 -5.24 4.92 15.97
N LYS A 358 -5.59 4.00 15.07
CA LYS A 358 -6.50 2.87 15.34
C LYS A 358 -5.93 1.89 16.35
N LEU A 359 -4.61 1.66 16.33
CA LEU A 359 -3.93 0.76 17.26
C LEU A 359 -3.51 1.43 18.56
N THR A 360 -3.76 2.73 18.74
CA THR A 360 -3.42 3.42 19.99
C THR A 360 -4.35 2.98 21.13
N VAL A 361 -3.77 2.53 22.23
CA VAL A 361 -4.47 2.29 23.51
C VAL A 361 -4.29 3.50 24.41
N ARG A 362 -5.40 3.99 24.97
CA ARG A 362 -5.39 5.18 25.85
C ARG A 362 -5.97 4.86 27.22
N GLU A 363 -5.32 5.40 28.26
CA GLU A 363 -5.82 5.41 29.63
C GLU A 363 -5.83 6.85 30.16
N GLY A 364 -6.96 7.29 30.69
CA GLY A 364 -7.09 8.68 31.15
C GLY A 364 -6.76 9.74 30.09
N GLY A 365 -7.03 9.43 28.81
CA GLY A 365 -6.71 10.30 27.67
C GLY A 365 -5.25 10.24 27.19
N LYS A 366 -4.34 9.59 27.93
CA LYS A 366 -2.93 9.44 27.56
C LYS A 366 -2.73 8.14 26.77
N ALA A 367 -1.98 8.19 25.68
CA ALA A 367 -1.56 7.00 24.97
C ALA A 367 -0.57 6.19 25.84
N ILE A 368 -0.96 4.96 26.21
CA ILE A 368 -0.10 4.02 26.95
C ILE A 368 0.59 3.05 26.01
N TYR A 369 0.02 2.82 24.84
CA TYR A 369 0.59 2.01 23.78
C TYR A 369 0.24 2.61 22.42
N ARG A 370 1.21 2.56 21.51
CA ARG A 370 1.10 2.94 20.11
C ARG A 370 2.30 2.37 19.36
N PRO A 371 2.13 1.69 18.20
CA PRO A 371 3.24 1.27 17.37
C PRO A 371 3.82 2.42 16.55
N THR A 372 5.09 2.31 16.14
CA THR A 372 5.63 3.08 15.02
C THR A 372 5.12 2.48 13.73
N VAL A 373 4.58 3.31 12.82
CA VAL A 373 4.05 2.86 11.53
C VAL A 373 4.57 3.75 10.41
N HIS A 374 5.14 3.14 9.37
CA HIS A 374 5.56 3.87 8.17
C HIS A 374 5.63 2.99 6.93
N TYR A 375 5.72 3.64 5.78
CA TYR A 375 5.98 2.97 4.53
C TYR A 375 7.47 2.63 4.39
N ALA A 376 7.76 1.51 3.77
CA ALA A 376 9.08 1.07 3.33
C ALA A 376 8.95 0.61 1.86
N TYR A 377 8.97 1.56 0.96
CA TYR A 377 8.69 1.37 -0.47
C TYR A 377 9.95 1.16 -1.28
N CYS A 378 10.05 0.01 -1.92
CA CYS A 378 11.09 -0.30 -2.90
C CYS A 378 10.44 -0.49 -4.28
N PRO A 379 10.33 0.57 -5.10
CA PRO A 379 9.68 0.50 -6.42
C PRO A 379 10.48 -0.35 -7.41
N CYS A 380 9.94 -0.56 -8.60
CA CYS A 380 10.62 -1.26 -9.66
C CYS A 380 11.92 -0.54 -10.09
N ASP A 381 12.86 -1.29 -10.65
CA ASP A 381 14.21 -0.77 -10.98
C ASP A 381 14.15 0.40 -11.98
N ALA A 382 13.17 0.38 -12.90
CA ALA A 382 12.94 1.49 -13.84
C ALA A 382 12.52 2.78 -13.13
N ALA A 383 11.69 2.67 -12.07
CA ALA A 383 11.30 3.80 -11.24
C ALA A 383 12.49 4.31 -10.39
N ILE A 384 13.33 3.41 -9.85
CA ILE A 384 14.57 3.79 -9.14
C ILE A 384 15.49 4.59 -10.06
N ALA A 385 15.70 4.14 -11.31
CA ALA A 385 16.47 4.87 -12.30
C ALA A 385 15.84 6.25 -12.62
N SER A 386 14.52 6.33 -12.68
CA SER A 386 13.77 7.57 -12.91
C SER A 386 13.91 8.56 -11.74
N LEU A 387 13.89 8.05 -10.50
CA LEU A 387 14.13 8.86 -9.29
C LEU A 387 15.56 9.41 -9.24
N ASN A 388 16.56 8.64 -9.68
CA ASN A 388 17.94 9.12 -9.76
C ASN A 388 18.08 10.28 -10.77
N GLU A 389 17.40 10.21 -11.91
CA GLU A 389 17.34 11.32 -12.86
C GLU A 389 16.55 12.51 -12.29
N LEU A 390 15.42 12.28 -11.61
CA LEU A 390 14.67 13.33 -10.90
C LEU A 390 15.56 14.09 -9.91
N LYS A 391 16.37 13.37 -9.11
CA LYS A 391 17.32 13.97 -8.17
C LYS A 391 18.37 14.80 -8.90
N SER A 392 18.93 14.30 -10.00
CA SER A 392 19.90 15.04 -10.82
C SER A 392 19.31 16.30 -11.45
N ASN A 393 18.03 16.28 -11.77
CA ASN A 393 17.26 17.42 -12.29
C ASN A 393 16.72 18.34 -11.16
N ARG A 394 17.25 18.24 -9.94
CA ARG A 394 16.83 19.04 -8.78
C ARG A 394 15.33 18.92 -8.50
N TYR A 395 14.79 17.72 -8.63
CA TYR A 395 13.39 17.34 -8.42
C TYR A 395 12.37 17.99 -9.38
N ASN A 396 12.86 18.53 -10.52
CA ASN A 396 11.98 18.89 -11.64
C ASN A 396 11.61 17.61 -12.40
N LEU A 397 10.30 17.36 -12.53
CA LEU A 397 9.80 16.17 -13.19
C LEU A 397 10.27 16.12 -14.66
N GLN A 398 10.60 14.93 -15.11
CA GLN A 398 10.94 14.66 -16.50
C GLN A 398 9.73 15.01 -17.41
N PRO A 399 9.98 15.57 -18.59
CA PRO A 399 8.91 16.01 -19.51
C PRO A 399 8.09 14.86 -20.09
N LYS A 400 8.63 13.64 -20.07
CA LYS A 400 7.90 12.43 -20.47
C LYS A 400 7.63 11.58 -19.25
N ILE A 401 6.40 11.10 -19.15
CA ILE A 401 5.98 10.16 -18.11
C ILE A 401 5.37 8.92 -18.77
N ARG A 402 5.59 7.76 -18.20
CA ARG A 402 5.02 6.50 -18.67
C ARG A 402 4.69 5.58 -17.51
N ILE A 403 3.44 5.14 -17.47
CA ILE A 403 3.01 4.07 -16.56
C ILE A 403 3.12 2.77 -17.34
N MET A 404 3.91 1.84 -16.83
CA MET A 404 4.15 0.55 -17.48
C MET A 404 2.90 -0.33 -17.43
N THR A 405 2.58 -0.93 -18.56
CA THR A 405 1.44 -1.84 -18.74
C THR A 405 1.85 -3.07 -19.57
N ASP A 406 1.50 -3.14 -20.83
CA ASP A 406 1.73 -4.31 -21.70
C ASP A 406 3.20 -4.62 -21.98
N GLU A 407 4.09 -3.64 -21.85
CA GLU A 407 5.53 -3.79 -21.99
C GLU A 407 6.20 -4.52 -20.81
N ILE A 408 5.49 -4.77 -19.70
CA ILE A 408 6.03 -5.56 -18.59
C ILE A 408 6.12 -7.03 -19.04
N THR A 409 7.30 -7.61 -18.93
CA THR A 409 7.58 -8.98 -19.39
C THR A 409 7.59 -10.00 -18.27
N SER A 410 7.87 -9.57 -17.04
CA SER A 410 7.94 -10.44 -15.87
C SER A 410 7.92 -9.62 -14.58
N GLY A 411 7.89 -10.30 -13.46
CA GLY A 411 7.95 -9.72 -12.13
C GLY A 411 6.61 -9.72 -11.42
N GLU A 412 6.64 -9.24 -10.21
CA GLU A 412 5.53 -9.27 -9.27
C GLU A 412 5.54 -8.02 -8.41
N ASP A 413 4.41 -7.68 -7.82
CA ASP A 413 4.31 -6.68 -6.78
C ASP A 413 3.99 -7.35 -5.44
N ILE A 414 4.95 -7.27 -4.53
CA ILE A 414 4.92 -7.90 -3.21
C ILE A 414 4.61 -6.81 -2.19
N LEU A 415 3.35 -6.72 -1.79
CA LEU A 415 2.83 -5.67 -0.92
C LEU A 415 2.20 -6.27 0.34
N GLY A 416 2.65 -5.84 1.52
CA GLY A 416 2.09 -6.36 2.75
C GLY A 416 2.43 -5.55 4.00
N SER A 417 1.82 -5.94 5.09
CA SER A 417 2.09 -5.43 6.43
C SER A 417 3.16 -6.28 7.11
N LEU A 418 4.31 -5.70 7.40
CA LEU A 418 5.36 -6.32 8.21
C LEU A 418 5.19 -5.87 9.66
N ILE A 419 4.70 -6.77 10.49
CA ILE A 419 4.39 -6.54 11.91
C ILE A 419 5.56 -7.05 12.75
N MET A 420 6.09 -6.22 13.66
CA MET A 420 7.34 -6.51 14.36
C MET A 420 7.27 -6.23 15.87
N GLY A 421 8.13 -6.92 16.65
CA GLY A 421 8.27 -6.73 18.10
C GLY A 421 7.61 -7.82 18.95
N HIS A 422 6.72 -8.62 18.38
CA HIS A 422 6.05 -9.76 19.03
C HIS A 422 6.98 -10.99 19.15
N PRO A 423 6.58 -12.10 19.83
CA PRO A 423 7.46 -13.24 20.11
C PRO A 423 8.11 -13.91 18.90
N TYR A 424 7.49 -13.85 17.71
CA TYR A 424 8.08 -14.35 16.45
C TYR A 424 9.05 -13.36 15.81
N LYS A 425 9.38 -12.26 16.43
CA LYS A 425 10.15 -11.13 15.93
C LYS A 425 9.42 -10.35 14.84
N SER A 426 9.25 -10.93 13.66
CA SER A 426 8.56 -10.33 12.51
C SER A 426 7.50 -11.27 11.96
N TRP A 427 6.43 -10.69 11.42
CA TRP A 427 5.35 -11.39 10.71
C TRP A 427 4.94 -10.56 9.52
N TRP A 428 4.93 -11.16 8.35
CA TRP A 428 4.48 -10.47 7.13
C TRP A 428 3.15 -11.05 6.67
N CYS A 429 2.19 -10.16 6.36
CA CYS A 429 0.88 -10.54 5.84
C CYS A 429 0.54 -9.66 4.63
N GLY A 430 0.29 -10.27 3.47
CA GLY A 430 0.03 -9.51 2.26
C GLY A 430 -0.13 -10.32 0.98
N SER A 431 0.08 -9.65 -0.12
CA SER A 431 -0.11 -10.06 -1.52
C SER A 431 1.23 -10.22 -2.22
N ASP A 432 1.40 -11.32 -2.94
CA ASP A 432 2.47 -11.56 -3.91
C ASP A 432 1.78 -11.81 -5.27
N LEU A 433 1.63 -10.74 -6.06
CA LEU A 433 0.88 -10.74 -7.31
C LEU A 433 1.80 -10.60 -8.52
N SER A 434 1.90 -11.67 -9.33
CA SER A 434 2.67 -11.64 -10.56
C SER A 434 1.95 -10.93 -11.71
N ILE A 435 2.74 -10.42 -12.68
CA ILE A 435 2.20 -9.79 -13.89
C ILE A 435 1.34 -10.77 -14.71
N GLU A 436 1.73 -12.05 -14.77
CA GLU A 436 0.98 -13.06 -15.50
C GLU A 436 -0.38 -13.31 -14.87
N GLU A 437 -0.45 -13.35 -13.54
CA GLU A 437 -1.72 -13.51 -12.82
C GLU A 437 -2.59 -12.27 -12.94
N SER A 438 -2.00 -11.08 -12.83
CA SER A 438 -2.70 -9.83 -13.04
C SER A 438 -3.38 -9.76 -14.40
N ARG A 439 -2.65 -10.05 -15.48
CA ARG A 439 -3.17 -10.03 -16.86
C ARG A 439 -4.20 -11.11 -17.13
N ARG A 440 -4.10 -12.25 -16.46
CA ARG A 440 -5.12 -13.32 -16.56
C ARG A 440 -6.45 -12.87 -15.95
N LYS A 441 -6.42 -12.03 -14.89
CA LYS A 441 -7.61 -11.47 -14.24
C LYS A 441 -8.15 -10.27 -15.02
N VAL A 442 -7.27 -9.32 -15.34
CA VAL A 442 -7.62 -8.10 -16.08
C VAL A 442 -6.56 -7.86 -17.17
N PRO A 443 -6.87 -8.17 -18.44
CA PRO A 443 -5.95 -7.93 -19.54
C PRO A 443 -5.47 -6.48 -19.60
N HIS A 444 -4.24 -6.28 -20.04
CA HIS A 444 -3.58 -4.97 -20.18
C HIS A 444 -3.31 -4.22 -18.87
N GLN A 445 -3.40 -4.89 -17.72
CA GLN A 445 -3.13 -4.27 -16.43
C GLN A 445 -1.85 -4.83 -15.80
N ASN A 446 -1.22 -4.04 -14.94
CA ASN A 446 -0.09 -4.49 -14.15
C ASN A 446 -0.52 -4.93 -12.74
N ALA A 447 0.41 -5.52 -11.97
CA ALA A 447 0.12 -6.07 -10.66
C ALA A 447 -0.28 -4.97 -9.65
N THR A 448 0.45 -3.86 -9.62
CA THR A 448 0.20 -2.73 -8.72
C THR A 448 -1.19 -2.15 -8.92
N THR A 449 -1.59 -1.88 -10.19
CA THR A 449 -2.92 -1.32 -10.47
C THR A 449 -4.06 -2.27 -10.13
N LEU A 450 -3.86 -3.59 -10.26
CA LEU A 450 -4.90 -4.57 -9.90
C LEU A 450 -5.13 -4.64 -8.39
N GLN A 451 -4.06 -4.59 -7.58
CA GLN A 451 -4.19 -4.52 -6.12
C GLN A 451 -4.98 -3.29 -5.68
N VAL A 452 -4.71 -2.12 -6.27
CA VAL A 452 -5.48 -0.89 -6.00
C VAL A 452 -6.93 -1.05 -6.43
N ALA A 453 -7.18 -1.53 -7.65
CA ALA A 453 -8.51 -1.63 -8.24
C ALA A 453 -9.44 -2.55 -7.44
N ILE A 454 -8.97 -3.74 -7.03
CA ILE A 454 -9.80 -4.66 -6.24
C ILE A 454 -10.13 -4.09 -4.85
N SER A 455 -9.23 -3.32 -4.27
CA SER A 455 -9.47 -2.63 -3.00
C SER A 455 -10.58 -1.57 -3.13
N VAL A 456 -10.52 -0.75 -4.18
CA VAL A 456 -11.58 0.24 -4.49
C VAL A 456 -12.93 -0.47 -4.68
N VAL A 457 -12.95 -1.58 -5.42
CA VAL A 457 -14.20 -2.34 -5.66
C VAL A 457 -14.73 -2.96 -4.37
N ALA A 458 -13.88 -3.54 -3.52
CA ALA A 458 -14.30 -4.11 -2.24
C ALA A 458 -14.90 -3.05 -1.31
N ALA A 459 -14.29 -1.86 -1.25
CA ALA A 459 -14.83 -0.75 -0.47
C ALA A 459 -16.13 -0.19 -1.08
N PHE A 460 -16.23 -0.10 -2.40
CA PHE A 460 -17.47 0.26 -3.07
C PHE A 460 -18.61 -0.70 -2.70
N MET A 461 -18.36 -2.01 -2.75
CA MET A 461 -19.37 -3.02 -2.38
C MET A 461 -19.81 -2.86 -0.94
N TRP A 462 -18.87 -2.69 -0.01
CA TRP A 462 -19.20 -2.45 1.38
C TRP A 462 -20.01 -1.16 1.59
N MET A 463 -19.61 -0.09 0.91
CA MET A 463 -20.22 1.24 1.02
C MET A 463 -21.68 1.25 0.56
N ILE A 464 -22.02 0.60 -0.56
CA ILE A 464 -23.39 0.58 -1.06
C ILE A 464 -24.33 -0.30 -0.21
N GLU A 465 -23.79 -1.28 0.53
CA GLU A 465 -24.54 -2.06 1.51
C GLU A 465 -24.63 -1.31 2.87
N ASN A 466 -23.81 -0.29 3.09
CA ASN A 466 -23.73 0.49 4.32
C ASN A 466 -23.79 2.00 4.05
N PRO A 467 -24.87 2.54 3.45
CA PRO A 467 -24.88 3.90 2.89
C PRO A 467 -24.94 5.04 3.92
N GLU A 468 -25.06 4.76 5.23
CA GLU A 468 -25.28 5.75 6.30
C GLU A 468 -24.22 5.64 7.43
N LYS A 469 -22.98 5.30 7.10
CA LYS A 469 -21.90 5.12 8.10
C LYS A 469 -21.05 6.37 8.32
N GLY A 470 -21.25 7.43 7.53
CA GLY A 470 -20.42 8.63 7.60
C GLY A 470 -19.07 8.43 6.92
N VAL A 471 -18.10 9.25 7.29
CA VAL A 471 -16.76 9.21 6.68
C VAL A 471 -15.92 8.14 7.37
N MET A 472 -15.41 7.21 6.57
CA MET A 472 -14.68 6.01 7.00
C MET A 472 -13.28 5.99 6.41
N LEU A 473 -12.31 5.52 7.18
CA LEU A 473 -10.97 5.16 6.71
C LEU A 473 -10.88 3.63 6.58
N PRO A 474 -9.84 3.07 5.91
CA PRO A 474 -9.71 1.62 5.72
C PRO A 474 -9.75 0.83 7.03
N ASP A 475 -9.21 1.40 8.10
CA ASP A 475 -9.21 0.78 9.43
C ASP A 475 -10.61 0.66 10.06
N ASP A 476 -11.59 1.38 9.55
CA ASP A 476 -12.98 1.32 10.04
C ASP A 476 -13.78 0.23 9.34
N LEU A 477 -13.34 -0.26 8.17
CA LEU A 477 -14.03 -1.31 7.43
C LEU A 477 -13.71 -2.71 8.00
N PRO A 478 -14.65 -3.66 7.91
CA PRO A 478 -14.43 -5.05 8.34
C PRO A 478 -13.43 -5.74 7.39
N HIS A 479 -12.30 -6.17 7.96
CA HIS A 479 -11.20 -6.76 7.18
C HIS A 479 -11.57 -8.08 6.50
N ASP A 480 -12.41 -8.89 7.12
CA ASP A 480 -12.91 -10.15 6.60
C ASP A 480 -13.76 -9.96 5.35
N PHE A 481 -14.63 -8.95 5.33
CA PHE A 481 -15.42 -8.58 4.16
C PHE A 481 -14.52 -8.16 3.00
N VAL A 482 -13.61 -7.21 3.25
CA VAL A 482 -12.71 -6.70 2.21
C VAL A 482 -11.80 -7.80 1.68
N LEU A 483 -11.20 -8.60 2.56
CA LEU A 483 -10.30 -9.68 2.15
C LEU A 483 -11.03 -10.83 1.46
N LYS A 484 -12.28 -11.11 1.79
CA LYS A 484 -13.09 -12.11 1.06
C LYS A 484 -13.24 -11.76 -0.42
N ILE A 485 -13.42 -10.47 -0.73
CA ILE A 485 -13.57 -9.98 -2.10
C ILE A 485 -12.19 -9.86 -2.77
N SER A 486 -11.19 -9.37 -2.05
CA SER A 486 -9.91 -9.01 -2.63
C SER A 486 -8.97 -10.20 -2.88
N LYS A 487 -8.92 -11.20 -1.97
CA LYS A 487 -7.98 -12.35 -2.06
C LYS A 487 -7.92 -13.04 -3.42
N PRO A 488 -9.03 -13.24 -4.17
CA PRO A 488 -8.96 -13.84 -5.50
C PRO A 488 -8.16 -13.05 -6.55
N TYR A 489 -7.85 -11.79 -6.28
CA TYR A 489 -7.12 -10.86 -7.15
C TYR A 489 -5.72 -10.52 -6.64
N LEU A 490 -5.33 -11.05 -5.49
CA LEU A 490 -4.09 -10.69 -4.80
C LEU A 490 -2.95 -11.71 -5.02
N GLY A 491 -3.08 -12.59 -6.02
CA GLY A 491 -2.08 -13.63 -6.26
C GLY A 491 -1.95 -14.58 -5.08
N LYS A 492 -0.72 -14.82 -4.65
CA LYS A 492 -0.47 -15.60 -3.44
C LYS A 492 -0.70 -14.69 -2.22
N PHE A 493 -1.72 -15.01 -1.46
CA PHE A 493 -1.92 -14.38 -0.16
C PHE A 493 -1.05 -15.08 0.88
N ILE A 494 -0.07 -14.37 1.41
CA ILE A 494 0.94 -14.90 2.33
C ILE A 494 0.72 -14.31 3.72
N SER A 495 0.81 -15.16 4.76
CA SER A 495 0.87 -14.73 6.15
C SER A 495 1.90 -15.60 6.86
N VAL A 496 3.07 -15.07 7.18
CA VAL A 496 4.23 -15.87 7.56
C VAL A 496 5.13 -15.18 8.60
N ALA A 497 5.61 -15.98 9.55
CA ALA A 497 6.63 -15.55 10.51
C ALA A 497 8.01 -15.45 9.86
N SER A 498 8.83 -14.52 10.34
CA SER A 498 10.23 -14.36 9.96
C SER A 498 11.09 -14.03 11.19
N ASP A 499 12.30 -14.52 11.21
CA ASP A 499 13.30 -14.16 12.23
C ASP A 499 14.09 -12.88 11.88
N TRP A 500 13.66 -12.17 10.83
CA TRP A 500 14.26 -10.93 10.38
C TRP A 500 14.19 -9.83 11.45
N THR A 501 15.27 -9.07 11.57
CA THR A 501 15.33 -7.83 12.37
C THR A 501 16.19 -6.81 11.62
N PRO A 502 16.02 -5.49 11.83
CA PRO A 502 16.79 -4.47 11.12
C PRO A 502 18.30 -4.51 11.39
N ILE A 503 18.70 -5.15 12.47
CA ILE A 503 20.12 -5.26 12.89
C ILE A 503 20.70 -6.66 12.65
N ARG A 504 19.95 -7.55 12.00
CA ARG A 504 20.45 -8.89 11.68
C ARG A 504 21.59 -8.79 10.67
N ASP A 505 22.68 -9.53 10.95
CA ASP A 505 23.88 -9.60 10.12
C ASP A 505 24.53 -8.23 9.83
N TYR A 506 24.25 -7.24 10.68
CA TYR A 506 24.81 -5.90 10.53
C TYR A 506 26.33 -5.93 10.73
N ALA A 507 27.05 -5.72 9.66
CA ALA A 507 28.49 -5.49 9.66
C ALA A 507 28.80 -4.19 8.91
N ASN A 508 29.36 -3.23 9.62
CA ASN A 508 29.84 -1.98 9.02
C ASN A 508 31.32 -1.80 9.34
N ALA A 509 32.14 -1.73 8.28
CA ALA A 509 33.60 -1.53 8.40
C ALA A 509 33.97 -0.22 9.11
N PHE A 510 33.07 0.75 9.13
CA PHE A 510 33.24 2.06 9.75
C PHE A 510 32.44 2.23 11.06
N ASN A 511 31.97 1.12 11.67
CA ASN A 511 31.23 1.15 12.91
C ASN A 511 32.07 1.82 14.01
N GLY A 512 31.47 2.76 14.73
CA GLY A 512 32.17 3.56 15.73
C GLY A 512 32.95 4.78 15.21
N TYR A 513 33.06 4.94 13.87
CA TYR A 513 33.70 6.12 13.26
C TYR A 513 32.68 7.13 12.72
N ASN A 514 31.61 6.66 12.10
CA ASN A 514 30.62 7.51 11.42
C ASN A 514 29.18 7.32 11.90
N LYS A 515 28.95 6.41 12.84
CA LYS A 515 27.61 6.16 13.40
C LYS A 515 27.66 6.02 14.92
N PRO A 516 26.59 6.45 15.61
CA PRO A 516 26.36 6.04 16.99
C PRO A 516 26.27 4.51 17.07
N GLU A 517 26.70 3.95 18.17
CA GLU A 517 26.55 2.53 18.44
C GLU A 517 25.08 2.14 18.42
N GLN A 518 24.74 1.07 17.68
CA GLN A 518 23.37 0.59 17.61
C GLN A 518 22.94 -0.01 18.95
N ASP A 519 21.69 0.26 19.34
CA ASP A 519 21.08 -0.38 20.50
C ASP A 519 20.66 -1.82 20.16
N LEU A 520 21.58 -2.76 20.32
CA LEU A 520 21.33 -4.18 20.08
C LEU A 520 20.34 -4.78 21.08
N SER A 521 20.08 -4.12 22.23
CA SER A 521 19.13 -4.58 23.24
C SER A 521 17.66 -4.36 22.84
N ASP A 522 17.38 -3.40 21.95
CA ASP A 522 16.05 -3.11 21.43
C ASP A 522 16.11 -2.84 19.92
N PRO A 523 16.05 -3.89 19.09
CA PRO A 523 16.17 -3.76 17.64
C PRO A 523 15.07 -2.91 16.99
N TRP A 524 13.97 -2.68 17.69
CA TRP A 524 12.74 -2.09 17.15
C TRP A 524 12.68 -0.57 17.29
N GLN A 525 13.79 0.10 17.60
CA GLN A 525 13.89 1.56 17.57
C GLN A 525 14.04 2.03 16.13
N PHE A 526 13.35 3.10 15.74
CA PHE A 526 13.37 3.64 14.36
C PHE A 526 14.79 3.88 13.84
N LYS A 527 15.70 4.35 14.68
CA LYS A 527 17.11 4.56 14.32
C LYS A 527 17.83 3.31 13.80
N ASN A 528 17.40 2.12 14.22
CA ASN A 528 17.99 0.86 13.77
C ASN A 528 17.52 0.45 12.37
N PHE A 529 16.40 1.01 11.89
CA PHE A 529 15.93 0.81 10.52
C PHE A 529 16.54 1.80 9.55
N LEU A 530 16.89 3.01 10.01
CA LEU A 530 17.44 4.05 9.14
C LEU A 530 18.73 3.60 8.47
N ILE A 531 18.78 3.84 7.16
CA ILE A 531 20.00 3.77 6.36
C ILE A 531 20.46 5.21 6.18
N ASN A 532 21.56 5.54 6.82
CA ASN A 532 22.12 6.87 6.73
C ASN A 532 23.11 6.93 5.60
N ASP A 533 22.89 7.83 4.64
CA ASP A 533 23.83 8.11 3.56
C ASP A 533 24.94 8.99 4.10
N GLY A 534 26.05 8.39 4.44
CA GLY A 534 27.26 9.14 4.75
C GLY A 534 27.12 10.12 5.92
N ASP A 535 26.33 9.72 6.89
CA ASP A 535 26.39 10.40 8.19
C ASP A 535 27.79 10.37 8.73
#